data_e7922de1b718eca7c0743844a45e90c6
#
_entry.id   e7922de1b718eca7c0743844a45e90c6
#
_cell.length_a   1.000
_cell.length_b   1.000
_cell.length_c   1.000
_cell.angle_alpha   90.00
_cell.angle_beta   90.00
_cell.angle_gamma   90.00
#
_symmetry.space_group_name_H-M   'P 1'
#
loop_
_entity.id
_entity.type
_entity.pdbx_description
1 polymer ?
#
loop_
_entity_poly.entity_id
_entity_poly.type
_entity_poly.pdbx_seq_one_letter_code
_entity_poly.pdbx_strand_id
1 'polypeptide(L)'
;MGYGHRVARTKKLFGALTRRGPHRVMRGDLAFAGLPGVVYTPVAGKNLPGVAFGHDWITSADRYHGTLEHLASWGIVAAAPNTETGLVPSVLNLAYDLGTALDIIAGVRLGTGEISVHPAKLGVAGHGFGASAAVFAAAGMAAKPRAVFAAYPLLTKPSAEEPAAGLAVPGLILVDPSDPMSLRSNAVELARSWKTATLRTTSKTKAGGLVEGRRLAPAVGLPGADRGTQKIVRALMTGYLLHMLTDDKDYKSFADPEADLPKTQVMDPFADDPVDLENKVVALLKP
;
A
#
# COMPACT_ATOMS: atom_id res chain seq x y z
N MET A 1 -6.71 -28.29 19.24
CA MET A 1 -5.46 -27.59 19.63
C MET A 1 -4.90 -26.60 18.57
N GLY A 2 -5.53 -26.40 17.40
CA GLY A 2 -4.93 -25.60 16.30
C GLY A 2 -5.19 -24.09 16.33
N TYR A 3 -6.37 -23.64 16.74
CA TYR A 3 -6.81 -22.25 16.56
C TYR A 3 -6.05 -21.25 17.47
N GLY A 4 -5.98 -21.52 18.76
CA GLY A 4 -5.30 -20.65 19.72
C GLY A 4 -3.80 -20.48 19.45
N HIS A 5 -3.14 -21.53 18.96
CA HIS A 5 -1.72 -21.49 18.61
C HIS A 5 -1.46 -20.62 17.36
N ARG A 6 -2.38 -20.68 16.38
CA ARG A 6 -2.30 -19.85 15.15
C ARG A 6 -2.46 -18.38 15.45
N VAL A 7 -3.45 -18.02 16.28
CA VAL A 7 -3.70 -16.62 16.70
C VAL A 7 -2.50 -16.04 17.47
N ALA A 8 -1.93 -16.81 18.41
CA ALA A 8 -0.73 -16.36 19.15
C ALA A 8 0.48 -16.13 18.22
N ARG A 9 0.69 -17.00 17.23
CA ARG A 9 1.74 -16.85 16.23
C ARG A 9 1.53 -15.61 15.39
N THR A 10 0.32 -15.36 14.90
CA THR A 10 -0.04 -14.19 14.10
C THR A 10 0.21 -12.89 14.88
N LYS A 11 -0.18 -12.82 16.16
CA LYS A 11 0.08 -11.66 17.02
C LYS A 11 1.58 -11.42 17.21
N LYS A 12 2.37 -12.47 17.40
CA LYS A 12 3.84 -12.37 17.52
C LYS A 12 4.48 -11.83 16.23
N LEU A 13 4.08 -12.37 15.06
CA LEU A 13 4.56 -11.92 13.75
C LEU A 13 4.15 -10.47 13.49
N PHE A 14 2.90 -10.11 13.73
CA PHE A 14 2.46 -8.73 13.61
C PHE A 14 3.30 -7.78 14.48
N GLY A 15 3.54 -8.15 15.74
CA GLY A 15 4.40 -7.38 16.65
C GLY A 15 5.85 -7.25 16.16
N ALA A 16 6.40 -8.27 15.49
CA ALA A 16 7.71 -8.19 14.86
C ALA A 16 7.69 -7.22 13.67
N LEU A 17 6.68 -7.32 12.81
CA LEU A 17 6.51 -6.49 11.62
C LEU A 17 6.22 -5.00 11.93
N THR A 18 5.85 -4.64 13.16
CA THR A 18 5.76 -3.21 13.55
C THR A 18 7.13 -2.56 13.77
N ARG A 19 8.20 -3.35 13.75
CA ARG A 19 9.58 -2.91 13.96
C ARG A 19 10.39 -3.07 12.68
N ARG A 20 11.51 -2.37 12.59
CA ARG A 20 12.47 -2.55 11.50
C ARG A 20 12.90 -4.02 11.40
N GLY A 21 13.02 -4.50 10.17
CA GLY A 21 13.51 -5.85 9.87
C GLY A 21 15.02 -6.00 10.06
N PRO A 22 15.54 -7.21 9.82
CA PRO A 22 16.93 -7.54 10.11
C PRO A 22 17.95 -6.96 9.10
N HIS A 23 17.51 -6.54 7.92
CA HIS A 23 18.43 -6.10 6.87
C HIS A 23 18.84 -4.63 7.05
N ARG A 24 20.11 -4.35 6.82
CA ARG A 24 20.60 -2.98 6.59
C ARG A 24 20.07 -2.50 5.26
N VAL A 25 19.78 -1.21 5.16
CA VAL A 25 19.11 -0.61 4.01
C VAL A 25 20.00 0.43 3.35
N MET A 26 19.97 0.48 2.02
CA MET A 26 20.53 1.54 1.19
C MET A 26 19.41 2.29 0.49
N ARG A 27 19.64 3.57 0.21
CA ARG A 27 18.78 4.42 -0.61
C ARG A 27 19.51 4.74 -1.91
N GLY A 28 18.80 4.61 -3.01
CA GLY A 28 19.22 5.02 -4.36
C GLY A 28 18.23 6.00 -4.97
N ASP A 29 18.57 6.50 -6.13
CA ASP A 29 17.77 7.44 -6.91
C ASP A 29 17.34 6.75 -8.21
N LEU A 30 16.06 6.82 -8.59
CA LEU A 30 15.53 6.27 -9.84
C LEU A 30 15.84 7.19 -11.04
N ALA A 31 16.26 8.45 -10.80
CA ALA A 31 16.55 9.41 -11.83
C ALA A 31 17.69 8.95 -12.78
N PHE A 32 18.58 8.04 -12.33
CA PHE A 32 19.59 7.43 -13.19
C PHE A 32 18.99 6.67 -14.39
N ALA A 33 17.75 6.18 -14.25
CA ALA A 33 16.99 5.51 -15.30
C ALA A 33 15.94 6.43 -15.95
N GLY A 34 15.98 7.74 -15.70
CA GLY A 34 15.08 8.73 -16.29
C GLY A 34 13.74 8.91 -15.56
N LEU A 35 13.51 8.23 -14.44
CA LEU A 35 12.30 8.36 -13.64
C LEU A 35 12.62 9.10 -12.33
N PRO A 36 12.11 10.32 -12.10
CA PRO A 36 12.27 10.97 -10.80
C PRO A 36 11.68 10.11 -9.69
N GLY A 37 12.47 9.79 -8.65
CA GLY A 37 12.00 8.93 -7.58
C GLY A 37 13.13 8.33 -6.75
N VAL A 38 12.75 7.50 -5.79
CA VAL A 38 13.67 6.87 -4.85
C VAL A 38 13.51 5.36 -4.86
N VAL A 39 14.60 4.65 -4.59
CA VAL A 39 14.58 3.21 -4.35
C VAL A 39 15.29 2.88 -3.04
N TYR A 40 14.66 2.02 -2.24
CA TYR A 40 15.24 1.48 -1.01
C TYR A 40 15.47 -0.02 -1.19
N THR A 41 16.66 -0.48 -0.82
CA THR A 41 17.07 -1.88 -0.99
C THR A 41 17.74 -2.40 0.27
N PRO A 42 17.70 -3.70 0.55
CA PRO A 42 18.73 -4.31 1.40
C PRO A 42 20.12 -4.02 0.84
N VAL A 43 21.16 -4.06 1.68
CA VAL A 43 22.54 -3.81 1.22
C VAL A 43 23.07 -4.87 0.25
N ALA A 44 22.47 -6.07 0.26
CA ALA A 44 22.78 -7.17 -0.66
C ALA A 44 21.57 -8.12 -0.76
N GLY A 45 21.52 -8.88 -1.84
CA GLY A 45 20.52 -9.94 -2.04
C GLY A 45 20.20 -10.15 -3.51
N LYS A 46 20.02 -11.42 -3.90
CA LYS A 46 19.67 -11.79 -5.27
C LYS A 46 18.26 -12.34 -5.33
N ASN A 47 17.57 -12.08 -6.46
CA ASN A 47 16.20 -12.55 -6.69
C ASN A 47 15.21 -12.10 -5.61
N LEU A 48 15.39 -10.90 -5.10
CA LEU A 48 14.53 -10.30 -4.07
C LEU A 48 13.13 -9.99 -4.62
N PRO A 49 12.10 -9.95 -3.78
CA PRO A 49 10.82 -9.36 -4.15
C PRO A 49 10.97 -7.84 -4.32
N GLY A 50 10.16 -7.27 -5.23
CA GLY A 50 10.13 -5.84 -5.49
C GLY A 50 8.72 -5.27 -5.44
N VAL A 51 8.59 -4.02 -5.00
CA VAL A 51 7.33 -3.29 -4.96
C VAL A 51 7.52 -1.87 -5.47
N ALA A 52 6.58 -1.39 -6.30
CA ALA A 52 6.42 0.03 -6.59
C ALA A 52 5.37 0.62 -5.64
N PHE A 53 5.67 1.79 -5.07
CA PHE A 53 4.82 2.46 -4.09
C PHE A 53 4.37 3.84 -4.58
N GLY A 54 3.05 4.01 -4.69
CA GLY A 54 2.41 5.29 -5.04
C GLY A 54 2.13 6.15 -3.81
N HIS A 55 2.56 7.41 -3.86
CA HIS A 55 2.31 8.40 -2.82
C HIS A 55 0.89 8.99 -2.91
N ASP A 56 0.44 9.63 -1.84
CA ASP A 56 -0.87 10.29 -1.78
C ASP A 56 -0.87 11.65 -2.52
N TRP A 57 -2.08 12.20 -2.70
CA TRP A 57 -2.32 13.50 -3.32
C TRP A 57 -1.59 14.64 -2.60
N ILE A 58 -1.07 15.60 -3.35
CA ILE A 58 -0.25 16.74 -2.85
C ILE A 58 0.84 16.26 -1.88
N THR A 59 1.52 15.21 -2.25
CA THR A 59 2.54 14.57 -1.43
C THR A 59 3.68 14.08 -2.35
N SER A 60 4.81 13.75 -1.81
CA SER A 60 5.97 13.24 -2.53
C SER A 60 6.44 11.91 -1.95
N ALA A 61 7.18 11.13 -2.71
CA ALA A 61 7.80 9.87 -2.27
C ALA A 61 8.67 10.04 -1.01
N ASP A 62 9.30 11.20 -0.84
CA ASP A 62 10.12 11.50 0.34
C ASP A 62 9.33 11.53 1.66
N ARG A 63 8.00 11.68 1.59
CA ARG A 63 7.11 11.61 2.74
C ARG A 63 6.76 10.18 3.18
N TYR A 64 7.41 9.18 2.56
CA TYR A 64 7.24 7.76 2.86
C TYR A 64 8.57 7.05 3.09
N HIS A 65 9.66 7.82 3.32
CA HIS A 65 10.99 7.25 3.48
C HIS A 65 11.06 6.13 4.53
N GLY A 66 10.46 6.32 5.69
CA GLY A 66 10.45 5.29 6.72
C GLY A 66 9.57 4.08 6.38
N THR A 67 8.56 4.25 5.50
CA THR A 67 7.75 3.14 4.99
C THR A 67 8.53 2.32 3.96
N LEU A 68 9.21 2.98 3.03
CA LEU A 68 10.05 2.35 2.02
C LEU A 68 11.29 1.67 2.66
N GLU A 69 11.94 2.36 3.60
CA GLU A 69 13.04 1.80 4.38
C GLU A 69 12.60 0.57 5.19
N HIS A 70 11.39 0.63 5.75
CA HIS A 70 10.82 -0.50 6.48
C HIS A 70 10.67 -1.74 5.58
N LEU A 71 10.08 -1.60 4.40
CA LEU A 71 9.96 -2.69 3.42
C LEU A 71 11.31 -3.27 3.05
N ALA A 72 12.28 -2.40 2.75
CA ALA A 72 13.64 -2.83 2.41
C ALA A 72 14.33 -3.55 3.58
N SER A 73 14.08 -3.13 4.82
CA SER A 73 14.62 -3.81 5.99
C SER A 73 14.07 -5.23 6.19
N TRP A 74 12.93 -5.55 5.58
CA TRP A 74 12.33 -6.88 5.53
C TRP A 74 12.65 -7.65 4.24
N GLY A 75 13.58 -7.14 3.42
CA GLY A 75 14.05 -7.84 2.23
C GLY A 75 13.26 -7.54 0.95
N ILE A 76 12.36 -6.57 0.95
CA ILE A 76 11.58 -6.15 -0.20
C ILE A 76 12.18 -4.89 -0.81
N VAL A 77 12.66 -4.94 -2.05
CA VAL A 77 13.09 -3.74 -2.77
C VAL A 77 11.88 -2.84 -3.00
N ALA A 78 11.95 -1.59 -2.55
CA ALA A 78 10.83 -0.65 -2.62
C ALA A 78 11.22 0.58 -3.46
N ALA A 79 10.56 0.76 -4.60
CA ALA A 79 10.72 1.88 -5.51
C ALA A 79 9.50 2.81 -5.43
N ALA A 80 9.71 4.12 -5.43
CA ALA A 80 8.63 5.09 -5.40
C ALA A 80 8.92 6.23 -6.38
N PRO A 81 8.11 6.37 -7.45
CA PRO A 81 8.15 7.53 -8.32
C PRO A 81 7.85 8.81 -7.53
N ASN A 82 8.49 9.91 -7.89
CA ASN A 82 8.26 11.23 -7.31
C ASN A 82 7.71 12.19 -8.37
N THR A 83 6.73 11.72 -9.11
CA THR A 83 5.98 12.41 -10.16
C THR A 83 4.58 12.74 -9.64
N GLU A 84 3.79 13.47 -10.39
CA GLU A 84 2.37 13.77 -10.08
C GLU A 84 2.15 14.39 -8.68
N THR A 85 3.10 15.19 -8.19
CA THR A 85 3.07 15.82 -6.86
C THR A 85 2.27 17.13 -6.81
N GLY A 86 1.72 17.58 -7.95
CA GLY A 86 1.00 18.84 -8.10
C GLY A 86 -0.44 18.84 -7.55
N LEU A 87 -1.13 19.95 -7.77
CA LEU A 87 -2.53 20.13 -7.32
C LEU A 87 -3.53 19.32 -8.17
N VAL A 88 -3.22 19.07 -9.43
CA VAL A 88 -4.07 18.35 -10.37
C VAL A 88 -3.25 17.17 -10.97
N PRO A 89 -3.00 16.11 -10.17
CA PRO A 89 -2.22 14.98 -10.62
C PRO A 89 -3.05 14.05 -11.52
N SER A 90 -2.40 13.37 -12.44
CA SER A 90 -2.99 12.31 -13.26
C SER A 90 -2.78 10.94 -12.61
N VAL A 91 -3.88 10.26 -12.27
CA VAL A 91 -3.81 8.90 -11.73
C VAL A 91 -3.23 7.91 -12.72
N LEU A 92 -3.47 8.12 -14.03
CA LEU A 92 -2.96 7.27 -15.10
C LEU A 92 -1.45 7.45 -15.30
N ASN A 93 -0.95 8.70 -15.22
CA ASN A 93 0.49 8.94 -15.29
C ASN A 93 1.22 8.31 -14.10
N LEU A 94 0.70 8.50 -12.87
CA LEU A 94 1.29 7.85 -11.70
C LEU A 94 1.24 6.32 -11.82
N ALA A 95 0.16 5.76 -12.35
CA ALA A 95 0.05 4.33 -12.59
C ALA A 95 1.08 3.83 -13.62
N TYR A 96 1.31 4.57 -14.69
CA TYR A 96 2.36 4.28 -15.68
C TYR A 96 3.74 4.32 -15.03
N ASP A 97 4.02 5.34 -14.22
CA ASP A 97 5.30 5.50 -13.54
C ASP A 97 5.54 4.39 -12.49
N LEU A 98 4.49 3.86 -11.84
CA LEU A 98 4.60 2.70 -10.98
C LEU A 98 5.02 1.45 -11.77
N GLY A 99 4.45 1.23 -12.95
CA GLY A 99 4.89 0.17 -13.86
C GLY A 99 6.34 0.33 -14.28
N THR A 100 6.72 1.54 -14.71
CA THR A 100 8.09 1.89 -15.08
C THR A 100 9.08 1.67 -13.93
N ALA A 101 8.70 2.03 -12.69
CA ALA A 101 9.54 1.78 -11.52
C ALA A 101 9.78 0.29 -11.29
N LEU A 102 8.77 -0.57 -11.51
CA LEU A 102 8.93 -2.03 -11.43
C LEU A 102 9.86 -2.56 -12.53
N ASP A 103 9.71 -2.08 -13.77
CA ASP A 103 10.57 -2.45 -14.88
C ASP A 103 12.03 -2.06 -14.61
N ILE A 104 12.28 -0.87 -14.08
CA ILE A 104 13.61 -0.43 -13.69
C ILE A 104 14.23 -1.36 -12.66
N ILE A 105 13.56 -1.59 -11.52
CA ILE A 105 14.15 -2.41 -10.45
C ILE A 105 14.29 -3.88 -10.81
N ALA A 106 13.47 -4.41 -11.71
CA ALA A 106 13.59 -5.78 -12.21
C ALA A 106 14.62 -5.93 -13.32
N GLY A 107 14.83 -4.87 -14.13
CA GLY A 107 15.68 -4.90 -15.30
C GLY A 107 17.16 -4.60 -15.03
N VAL A 108 17.51 -3.96 -13.90
CA VAL A 108 18.87 -3.55 -13.61
C VAL A 108 19.43 -4.17 -12.32
N ARG A 109 20.77 -4.21 -12.23
CA ARG A 109 21.44 -4.50 -10.96
C ARG A 109 21.51 -3.22 -10.14
N LEU A 110 21.06 -3.31 -8.89
CA LEU A 110 21.00 -2.18 -7.98
C LEU A 110 22.21 -2.13 -7.05
N GLY A 111 22.42 -0.96 -6.43
CA GLY A 111 23.54 -0.70 -5.54
C GLY A 111 24.90 -0.87 -6.26
N THR A 112 25.82 -1.62 -5.68
CA THR A 112 27.11 -1.98 -6.25
C THR A 112 27.05 -3.17 -7.23
N GLY A 113 25.84 -3.53 -7.72
CA GLY A 113 25.61 -4.69 -8.56
C GLY A 113 25.27 -5.99 -7.80
N GLU A 114 25.28 -5.95 -6.48
CA GLU A 114 25.01 -7.09 -5.62
C GLU A 114 23.51 -7.35 -5.35
N ILE A 115 22.63 -6.47 -5.84
CA ILE A 115 21.20 -6.56 -5.62
C ILE A 115 20.49 -6.83 -6.94
N SER A 116 19.61 -7.83 -6.93
CA SER A 116 18.68 -8.06 -8.06
C SER A 116 17.29 -8.37 -7.58
N VAL A 117 16.30 -7.90 -8.32
CA VAL A 117 14.90 -8.19 -8.13
C VAL A 117 14.47 -9.30 -9.09
N HIS A 118 13.61 -10.21 -8.62
CA HIS A 118 13.08 -11.28 -9.46
C HIS A 118 11.82 -10.78 -10.20
N PRO A 119 11.76 -10.82 -11.54
CA PRO A 119 10.64 -10.27 -12.31
C PRO A 119 9.28 -10.93 -12.03
N ALA A 120 9.27 -12.17 -11.54
CA ALA A 120 8.04 -12.84 -11.12
C ALA A 120 7.67 -12.61 -9.64
N LYS A 121 8.39 -11.76 -8.90
CA LYS A 121 8.12 -11.43 -7.49
C LYS A 121 7.84 -9.94 -7.31
N LEU A 122 7.00 -9.40 -8.18
CA LEU A 122 6.67 -7.97 -8.20
C LEU A 122 5.28 -7.72 -7.63
N GLY A 123 5.14 -6.64 -6.87
CA GLY A 123 3.88 -6.12 -6.36
C GLY A 123 3.75 -4.63 -6.57
N VAL A 124 2.54 -4.12 -6.41
CA VAL A 124 2.28 -2.68 -6.39
C VAL A 124 1.61 -2.33 -5.07
N ALA A 125 1.99 -1.21 -4.49
CA ALA A 125 1.37 -0.69 -3.27
C ALA A 125 1.15 0.81 -3.40
N GLY A 126 0.27 1.36 -2.58
CA GLY A 126 0.09 2.80 -2.57
C GLY A 126 -0.75 3.27 -1.40
N HIS A 127 -0.76 4.58 -1.21
CA HIS A 127 -1.53 5.28 -0.20
C HIS A 127 -2.40 6.35 -0.86
N GLY A 128 -3.66 6.45 -0.43
CA GLY A 128 -4.58 7.47 -0.90
C GLY A 128 -4.74 7.45 -2.42
N PHE A 129 -4.37 8.54 -3.08
CA PHE A 129 -4.34 8.66 -4.54
C PHE A 129 -3.43 7.60 -5.19
N GLY A 130 -2.26 7.33 -4.60
CA GLY A 130 -1.34 6.30 -5.05
C GLY A 130 -1.87 4.87 -4.87
N ALA A 131 -2.80 4.65 -3.92
CA ALA A 131 -3.49 3.36 -3.78
C ALA A 131 -4.41 3.09 -4.97
N SER A 132 -5.15 4.10 -5.43
CA SER A 132 -5.96 4.01 -6.65
C SER A 132 -5.08 3.86 -7.89
N ALA A 133 -3.97 4.60 -7.98
CA ALA A 133 -2.99 4.44 -9.07
C ALA A 133 -2.38 3.03 -9.12
N ALA A 134 -2.17 2.38 -7.97
CA ALA A 134 -1.68 1.00 -7.90
C ALA A 134 -2.64 -0.01 -8.55
N VAL A 135 -3.95 0.22 -8.48
CA VAL A 135 -4.96 -0.61 -9.16
C VAL A 135 -4.87 -0.44 -10.67
N PHE A 136 -4.78 0.81 -11.16
CA PHE A 136 -4.58 1.09 -12.58
C PHE A 136 -3.28 0.49 -13.11
N ALA A 137 -2.18 0.61 -12.37
CA ALA A 137 -0.90 0.02 -12.72
C ALA A 137 -1.02 -1.50 -12.88
N ALA A 138 -1.60 -2.19 -11.88
CA ALA A 138 -1.80 -3.64 -11.93
C ALA A 138 -2.70 -4.07 -13.09
N ALA A 139 -3.74 -3.30 -13.40
CA ALA A 139 -4.63 -3.59 -14.52
C ALA A 139 -3.95 -3.34 -15.89
N GLY A 140 -3.14 -2.29 -16.01
CA GLY A 140 -2.49 -1.88 -17.26
C GLY A 140 -1.24 -2.67 -17.62
N MET A 141 -0.53 -3.26 -16.66
CA MET A 141 0.69 -4.02 -16.91
C MET A 141 0.44 -5.28 -17.73
N ALA A 142 1.28 -5.55 -18.75
CA ALA A 142 1.23 -6.78 -19.53
C ALA A 142 1.58 -8.00 -18.65
N ALA A 143 2.70 -7.95 -17.93
CA ALA A 143 3.05 -8.91 -16.89
C ALA A 143 2.42 -8.46 -15.57
N LYS A 144 1.34 -9.13 -15.17
CA LYS A 144 0.59 -8.75 -13.96
C LYS A 144 1.46 -8.91 -12.71
N PRO A 145 1.41 -7.96 -11.76
CA PRO A 145 2.05 -8.11 -10.47
C PRO A 145 1.38 -9.24 -9.68
N ARG A 146 2.07 -9.80 -8.70
CA ARG A 146 1.52 -10.87 -7.85
C ARG A 146 0.50 -10.39 -6.83
N ALA A 147 0.57 -9.11 -6.46
CA ALA A 147 -0.32 -8.53 -5.44
C ALA A 147 -0.40 -7.02 -5.55
N VAL A 148 -1.52 -6.48 -5.07
CA VAL A 148 -1.70 -5.03 -4.86
C VAL A 148 -2.06 -4.78 -3.39
N PHE A 149 -1.42 -3.75 -2.80
CA PHE A 149 -1.75 -3.26 -1.47
C PHE A 149 -2.25 -1.83 -1.55
N ALA A 150 -3.53 -1.61 -1.27
CA ALA A 150 -4.20 -0.32 -1.39
C ALA A 150 -4.54 0.24 0.01
N ALA A 151 -3.70 1.15 0.54
CA ALA A 151 -3.97 1.80 1.81
C ALA A 151 -4.86 3.04 1.60
N TYR A 152 -6.08 2.99 2.11
CA TYR A 152 -7.01 4.13 2.11
C TYR A 152 -7.22 4.76 0.72
N PRO A 153 -7.62 3.98 -0.31
CA PRO A 153 -7.72 4.47 -1.68
C PRO A 153 -8.70 5.64 -1.78
N LEU A 154 -8.35 6.65 -2.59
CA LEU A 154 -9.16 7.81 -2.84
C LEU A 154 -9.92 7.70 -4.17
N LEU A 155 -11.05 8.37 -4.24
CA LEU A 155 -11.79 8.56 -5.50
C LEU A 155 -10.93 9.34 -6.49
N THR A 156 -10.84 8.85 -7.73
CA THR A 156 -10.04 9.44 -8.82
C THR A 156 -10.87 9.60 -10.09
N LYS A 157 -10.36 10.34 -11.05
CA LYS A 157 -10.88 10.42 -12.42
C LYS A 157 -9.76 10.07 -13.40
N PRO A 158 -9.91 8.96 -14.18
CA PRO A 158 -11.00 7.98 -14.12
C PRO A 158 -11.07 7.22 -12.79
N SER A 159 -12.19 6.53 -12.53
CA SER A 159 -12.39 5.73 -11.31
C SER A 159 -11.60 4.42 -11.37
N ALA A 160 -10.98 4.03 -10.25
CA ALA A 160 -10.24 2.78 -10.13
C ALA A 160 -11.13 1.52 -10.10
N GLU A 161 -12.44 1.66 -9.90
CA GLU A 161 -13.41 0.58 -9.89
C GLU A 161 -13.51 -0.10 -11.27
N GLU A 162 -13.43 0.70 -12.34
CA GLU A 162 -13.55 0.19 -13.71
C GLU A 162 -12.44 -0.83 -14.04
N PRO A 163 -11.14 -0.52 -13.90
CA PRO A 163 -10.10 -1.51 -14.11
C PRO A 163 -10.07 -2.61 -13.05
N ALA A 164 -10.54 -2.35 -11.83
CA ALA A 164 -10.60 -3.34 -10.76
C ALA A 164 -11.59 -4.48 -11.04
N ALA A 165 -12.68 -4.20 -11.77
CA ALA A 165 -13.71 -5.19 -12.10
C ALA A 165 -13.17 -6.38 -12.89
N GLY A 166 -12.15 -6.16 -13.73
CA GLY A 166 -11.46 -7.19 -14.52
C GLY A 166 -10.17 -7.71 -13.91
N LEU A 167 -9.76 -7.20 -12.74
CA LEU A 167 -8.46 -7.51 -12.17
C LEU A 167 -8.48 -8.82 -11.38
N ALA A 168 -7.76 -9.83 -11.89
CA ALA A 168 -7.62 -11.14 -11.24
C ALA A 168 -6.48 -11.16 -10.19
N VAL A 169 -5.66 -10.12 -10.12
CA VAL A 169 -4.56 -10.00 -9.14
C VAL A 169 -5.16 -9.86 -7.73
N PRO A 170 -4.68 -10.61 -6.73
CA PRO A 170 -5.13 -10.44 -5.35
C PRO A 170 -4.82 -9.06 -4.79
N GLY A 171 -5.76 -8.49 -4.03
CA GLY A 171 -5.65 -7.20 -3.39
C GLY A 171 -5.90 -7.21 -1.89
N LEU A 172 -5.21 -6.35 -1.15
CA LEU A 172 -5.55 -6.01 0.23
C LEU A 172 -5.85 -4.52 0.31
N ILE A 173 -7.11 -4.19 0.58
CA ILE A 173 -7.59 -2.81 0.71
C ILE A 173 -7.72 -2.50 2.20
N LEU A 174 -7.12 -1.40 2.65
CA LEU A 174 -7.35 -0.87 3.99
C LEU A 174 -8.29 0.32 3.95
N VAL A 175 -9.21 0.37 4.91
CA VAL A 175 -10.11 1.49 5.14
C VAL A 175 -10.01 1.94 6.59
N ASP A 176 -10.05 3.25 6.82
CA ASP A 176 -10.16 3.84 8.16
C ASP A 176 -11.61 3.69 8.66
N PRO A 177 -11.87 3.44 9.94
CA PRO A 177 -13.24 3.32 10.45
C PRO A 177 -14.12 4.55 10.20
N SER A 178 -13.52 5.73 10.12
CA SER A 178 -14.22 6.99 9.79
C SER A 178 -14.35 7.27 8.29
N ASP A 179 -13.63 6.52 7.46
CA ASP A 179 -13.45 6.79 6.03
C ASP A 179 -14.60 6.29 5.13
N PRO A 180 -15.36 5.22 5.48
CA PRO A 180 -16.52 4.82 4.68
C PRO A 180 -17.56 5.93 4.48
N MET A 181 -17.61 6.89 5.41
CA MET A 181 -18.47 8.07 5.34
C MET A 181 -17.80 9.27 4.63
N SER A 182 -16.54 9.16 4.26
CA SER A 182 -15.80 10.21 3.56
C SER A 182 -16.16 10.22 2.08
N LEU A 183 -16.52 11.37 1.53
CA LEU A 183 -16.74 11.55 0.08
C LEU A 183 -15.48 11.34 -0.77
N ARG A 184 -14.32 11.29 -0.15
CA ARG A 184 -13.05 11.09 -0.84
C ARG A 184 -12.60 9.64 -0.84
N SER A 185 -13.12 8.82 0.07
CA SER A 185 -12.79 7.40 0.13
C SER A 185 -13.40 6.64 -1.03
N ASN A 186 -12.66 5.70 -1.57
CA ASN A 186 -13.10 4.78 -2.61
C ASN A 186 -12.94 3.31 -2.19
N ALA A 187 -12.68 3.05 -0.91
CA ALA A 187 -12.27 1.73 -0.46
C ALA A 187 -13.40 0.68 -0.58
N VAL A 188 -14.62 1.05 -0.24
CA VAL A 188 -15.77 0.13 -0.26
C VAL A 188 -16.21 -0.14 -1.71
N GLU A 189 -16.35 0.89 -2.51
CA GLU A 189 -16.75 0.80 -3.92
C GLU A 189 -15.70 0.00 -4.73
N LEU A 190 -14.43 0.25 -4.45
CA LEU A 190 -13.33 -0.48 -5.04
C LEU A 190 -13.37 -1.98 -4.66
N ALA A 191 -13.64 -2.29 -3.39
CA ALA A 191 -13.77 -3.66 -2.93
C ALA A 191 -14.98 -4.39 -3.52
N ARG A 192 -16.09 -3.68 -3.77
CA ARG A 192 -17.26 -4.24 -4.47
C ARG A 192 -16.94 -4.63 -5.91
N SER A 193 -16.13 -3.84 -6.59
CA SER A 193 -15.73 -4.08 -7.98
C SER A 193 -14.63 -5.14 -8.10
N TRP A 194 -13.74 -5.23 -7.12
CA TRP A 194 -12.53 -6.07 -7.18
C TRP A 194 -12.71 -7.40 -6.45
N LYS A 195 -13.18 -8.42 -7.18
CA LYS A 195 -13.58 -9.74 -6.64
C LYS A 195 -12.48 -10.49 -5.88
N THR A 196 -11.22 -10.25 -6.21
CA THR A 196 -10.06 -10.94 -5.60
C THR A 196 -9.42 -10.11 -4.48
N ALA A 197 -9.99 -8.97 -4.11
CA ALA A 197 -9.50 -8.14 -3.02
C ALA A 197 -10.20 -8.47 -1.70
N THR A 198 -9.43 -8.33 -0.61
CA THR A 198 -9.94 -8.36 0.77
C THR A 198 -9.99 -6.93 1.29
N LEU A 199 -11.16 -6.51 1.80
CA LEU A 199 -11.33 -5.24 2.48
C LEU A 199 -11.15 -5.43 4.00
N ARG A 200 -10.28 -4.63 4.61
CA ARG A 200 -10.09 -4.61 6.06
C ARG A 200 -10.20 -3.19 6.60
N THR A 201 -11.04 -3.01 7.59
CA THR A 201 -11.01 -1.80 8.41
C THR A 201 -9.88 -1.88 9.41
N THR A 202 -9.22 -0.75 9.68
CA THR A 202 -8.12 -0.65 10.64
C THR A 202 -8.59 0.10 11.88
N SER A 203 -8.23 -0.38 13.08
CA SER A 203 -8.62 0.27 14.33
C SER A 203 -7.55 1.26 14.80
N LYS A 204 -7.97 2.43 15.27
CA LYS A 204 -7.06 3.47 15.82
C LYS A 204 -6.03 3.98 14.82
N THR A 205 -6.37 4.01 13.55
CA THR A 205 -5.57 4.63 12.50
C THR A 205 -6.26 5.89 11.97
N LYS A 206 -5.52 6.69 11.23
CA LYS A 206 -6.01 7.84 10.49
C LYS A 206 -5.49 7.74 9.07
N ALA A 207 -6.36 7.80 8.07
CA ALA A 207 -5.96 7.64 6.67
C ALA A 207 -4.74 8.51 6.30
N GLY A 208 -4.76 9.79 6.56
CA GLY A 208 -3.63 10.69 6.32
C GLY A 208 -2.42 10.51 7.24
N GLY A 209 -2.51 9.67 8.29
CA GLY A 209 -1.44 9.46 9.28
C GLY A 209 -0.23 8.67 8.77
N LEU A 210 -0.35 8.02 7.61
CA LEU A 210 0.77 7.30 6.98
C LEU A 210 1.83 8.25 6.42
N VAL A 211 1.43 9.47 6.02
CA VAL A 211 2.35 10.49 5.51
C VAL A 211 3.29 10.98 6.62
N GLU A 212 4.58 10.97 6.34
CA GLU A 212 5.63 11.30 7.31
C GLU A 212 6.00 12.79 7.29
N GLY A 213 6.52 13.29 8.41
CA GLY A 213 7.13 14.63 8.50
C GLY A 213 6.16 15.82 8.45
N ARG A 214 4.85 15.62 8.45
CA ARG A 214 3.83 16.69 8.48
C ARG A 214 3.64 17.25 9.90
N ARG A 215 4.66 17.92 10.47
CA ARG A 215 4.58 18.47 11.84
C ARG A 215 3.63 19.65 11.98
N LEU A 216 3.51 20.48 10.93
CA LEU A 216 2.67 21.69 10.91
C LEU A 216 1.29 21.47 10.25
N ALA A 217 1.05 20.28 9.69
CA ALA A 217 -0.21 19.97 9.02
C ALA A 217 -1.46 20.18 9.89
N PRO A 218 -1.47 19.81 11.20
CA PRO A 218 -2.63 20.07 12.06
C PRO A 218 -2.97 21.55 12.23
N ALA A 219 -1.97 22.44 12.17
CA ALA A 219 -2.19 23.88 12.29
C ALA A 219 -2.96 24.48 11.11
N VAL A 220 -3.00 23.78 9.96
CA VAL A 220 -3.74 24.17 8.76
C VAL A 220 -4.87 23.19 8.42
N GLY A 221 -5.33 22.42 9.41
CA GLY A 221 -6.47 21.50 9.23
C GLY A 221 -6.15 20.22 8.42
N LEU A 222 -4.88 19.95 8.12
CA LEU A 222 -4.48 18.73 7.42
C LEU A 222 -4.12 17.61 8.42
N PRO A 223 -4.36 16.33 8.08
CA PRO A 223 -3.96 15.22 8.94
C PRO A 223 -2.45 15.22 9.18
N GLY A 224 -2.04 15.20 10.45
CA GLY A 224 -0.64 15.05 10.84
C GLY A 224 -0.15 13.61 10.72
N ALA A 225 1.17 13.45 10.73
CA ALA A 225 1.79 12.12 10.79
C ALA A 225 1.39 11.39 12.08
N ASP A 226 0.97 10.12 11.96
CA ASP A 226 0.60 9.28 13.10
C ASP A 226 1.45 8.00 13.16
N ARG A 227 2.26 7.90 14.22
CA ARG A 227 3.16 6.75 14.41
C ARG A 227 2.42 5.43 14.60
N GLY A 228 1.21 5.48 15.17
CA GLY A 228 0.37 4.29 15.35
C GLY A 228 -0.08 3.75 13.99
N THR A 229 -0.63 4.61 13.14
CA THR A 229 -1.01 4.31 11.77
C THR A 229 0.16 3.75 10.98
N GLN A 230 1.33 4.43 11.02
CA GLN A 230 2.51 3.98 10.29
C GLN A 230 2.93 2.56 10.69
N LYS A 231 2.97 2.25 11.99
CA LYS A 231 3.32 0.90 12.48
C LYS A 231 2.34 -0.17 12.01
N ILE A 232 1.04 0.11 12.09
CA ILE A 232 -0.02 -0.84 11.72
C ILE A 232 0.02 -1.09 10.21
N VAL A 233 0.02 -0.04 9.40
CA VAL A 233 -0.01 -0.16 7.93
C VAL A 233 1.27 -0.83 7.43
N ARG A 234 2.45 -0.47 7.96
CA ARG A 234 3.72 -1.12 7.59
C ARG A 234 3.71 -2.60 7.92
N ALA A 235 3.20 -2.99 9.10
CA ALA A 235 3.13 -4.40 9.48
C ALA A 235 2.19 -5.20 8.56
N LEU A 236 1.02 -4.67 8.24
CA LEU A 236 0.07 -5.31 7.34
C LEU A 236 0.62 -5.42 5.92
N MET A 237 1.15 -4.32 5.38
CA MET A 237 1.72 -4.27 4.03
C MET A 237 2.91 -5.23 3.90
N THR A 238 3.84 -5.21 4.86
CA THR A 238 5.02 -6.07 4.83
C THR A 238 4.64 -7.55 4.92
N GLY A 239 3.76 -7.91 5.88
CA GLY A 239 3.31 -9.30 6.03
C GLY A 239 2.57 -9.81 4.79
N TYR A 240 1.68 -8.99 4.23
CA TYR A 240 0.95 -9.31 3.00
C TYR A 240 1.91 -9.51 1.82
N LEU A 241 2.81 -8.55 1.57
CA LEU A 241 3.76 -8.62 0.47
C LEU A 241 4.77 -9.77 0.63
N LEU A 242 5.26 -10.05 1.83
CA LEU A 242 6.14 -11.21 2.06
C LEU A 242 5.45 -12.51 1.67
N HIS A 243 4.19 -12.72 2.07
CA HIS A 243 3.46 -13.91 1.64
C HIS A 243 3.26 -13.94 0.14
N MET A 244 2.70 -12.88 -0.42
CA MET A 244 2.26 -12.85 -1.83
C MET A 244 3.42 -12.90 -2.83
N LEU A 245 4.56 -12.28 -2.50
CA LEU A 245 5.69 -12.18 -3.42
C LEU A 245 6.69 -13.33 -3.26
N THR A 246 6.77 -13.95 -2.07
CA THR A 246 7.78 -14.99 -1.80
C THR A 246 7.21 -16.37 -1.48
N ASP A 247 5.87 -16.49 -1.41
CA ASP A 247 5.16 -17.70 -1.00
C ASP A 247 5.53 -18.17 0.44
N ASP A 248 6.03 -17.24 1.28
CA ASP A 248 6.38 -17.54 2.66
C ASP A 248 5.11 -17.81 3.49
N LYS A 249 4.99 -19.08 3.89
CA LYS A 249 3.82 -19.60 4.63
C LYS A 249 3.70 -19.02 6.04
N ASP A 250 4.77 -18.48 6.61
CA ASP A 250 4.75 -17.87 7.92
C ASP A 250 3.85 -16.63 7.94
N TYR A 251 3.77 -15.91 6.82
CA TYR A 251 2.96 -14.72 6.64
C TYR A 251 1.58 -14.99 6.00
N LYS A 252 1.18 -16.25 5.78
CA LYS A 252 -0.08 -16.60 5.12
C LYS A 252 -1.30 -15.88 5.73
N SER A 253 -1.33 -15.74 7.05
CA SER A 253 -2.45 -15.06 7.75
C SER A 253 -2.66 -13.61 7.32
N PHE A 254 -1.65 -12.94 6.75
CA PHE A 254 -1.79 -11.56 6.26
C PHE A 254 -2.54 -11.46 4.93
N ALA A 255 -2.64 -12.54 4.18
CA ALA A 255 -3.40 -12.64 2.94
C ALA A 255 -4.71 -13.44 3.10
N ASP A 256 -4.90 -14.10 4.23
CA ASP A 256 -6.11 -14.89 4.52
C ASP A 256 -7.25 -13.96 4.94
N PRO A 257 -8.36 -13.89 4.18
CA PRO A 257 -9.49 -13.03 4.50
C PRO A 257 -10.15 -13.38 5.84
N GLU A 258 -10.05 -14.63 6.29
CA GLU A 258 -10.66 -15.09 7.55
C GLU A 258 -9.73 -14.96 8.76
N ALA A 259 -8.46 -14.56 8.55
CA ALA A 259 -7.51 -14.47 9.66
C ALA A 259 -7.79 -13.28 10.58
N ASP A 260 -7.76 -13.56 11.89
CA ASP A 260 -7.78 -12.51 12.93
C ASP A 260 -6.41 -11.82 12.99
N LEU A 261 -6.29 -10.69 12.29
CA LEU A 261 -5.10 -9.85 12.32
C LEU A 261 -5.25 -8.74 13.37
N PRO A 262 -4.24 -8.51 14.21
CA PRO A 262 -4.28 -7.46 15.22
C PRO A 262 -4.57 -6.09 14.61
N LYS A 263 -5.43 -5.30 15.27
CA LYS A 263 -5.78 -3.94 14.87
C LYS A 263 -6.53 -3.84 13.54
N THR A 264 -7.09 -4.92 13.04
CA THR A 264 -7.95 -4.92 11.85
C THR A 264 -9.18 -5.80 12.05
N GLN A 265 -10.19 -5.55 11.24
CA GLN A 265 -11.34 -6.43 11.05
C GLN A 265 -11.61 -6.56 9.57
N VAL A 266 -12.01 -7.75 9.12
CA VAL A 266 -12.51 -7.92 7.76
C VAL A 266 -13.84 -7.19 7.65
N MET A 267 -14.03 -6.50 6.55
CA MET A 267 -15.27 -5.80 6.25
C MET A 267 -15.90 -6.43 5.01
N ASP A 268 -17.14 -6.83 5.12
CA ASP A 268 -17.93 -7.22 3.97
C ASP A 268 -18.35 -5.95 3.20
N PRO A 269 -17.88 -5.74 1.97
CA PRO A 269 -18.24 -4.55 1.21
C PRO A 269 -19.72 -4.53 0.78
N PHE A 270 -20.43 -5.66 0.90
CA PHE A 270 -21.84 -5.81 0.55
C PHE A 270 -22.74 -5.86 1.79
N ALA A 271 -22.19 -5.82 3.02
CA ALA A 271 -23.01 -5.69 4.21
C ALA A 271 -23.89 -4.43 4.10
N ASP A 272 -25.17 -4.60 4.36
CA ASP A 272 -26.18 -3.54 4.41
C ASP A 272 -25.93 -2.62 5.63
N ASP A 273 -24.84 -1.86 5.57
CA ASP A 273 -24.76 -0.65 6.36
C ASP A 273 -25.31 0.46 5.46
N PRO A 274 -26.43 1.11 5.81
CA PRO A 274 -26.97 2.18 4.99
C PRO A 274 -26.04 3.39 5.09
N VAL A 275 -24.89 3.32 4.42
CA VAL A 275 -24.11 4.51 4.08
C VAL A 275 -24.85 5.16 2.92
N ASP A 276 -26.07 5.58 3.24
CA ASP A 276 -26.94 6.32 2.36
C ASP A 276 -26.22 7.62 1.95
N LEU A 277 -26.36 8.00 0.68
CA LEU A 277 -25.86 9.27 0.17
C LEU A 277 -26.32 10.45 1.06
N GLU A 278 -27.53 10.35 1.63
CA GLU A 278 -28.07 11.32 2.58
C GLU A 278 -27.20 11.46 3.84
N ASN A 279 -26.71 10.34 4.39
CA ASN A 279 -25.83 10.36 5.56
C ASN A 279 -24.43 10.93 5.24
N LYS A 280 -23.92 10.72 4.02
CA LYS A 280 -22.68 11.35 3.54
C LYS A 280 -22.85 12.86 3.37
N VAL A 281 -23.99 13.30 2.85
CA VAL A 281 -24.31 14.74 2.71
C VAL A 281 -24.54 15.40 4.07
N VAL A 282 -25.25 14.76 4.99
CA VAL A 282 -25.46 15.25 6.35
C VAL A 282 -24.15 15.36 7.14
N ALA A 283 -23.21 14.44 6.95
CA ALA A 283 -21.88 14.54 7.57
C ALA A 283 -21.05 15.73 7.07
N LEU A 284 -21.26 16.16 5.82
CA LEU A 284 -20.65 17.38 5.26
C LEU A 284 -21.24 18.69 5.78
N LEU A 285 -22.48 18.65 6.25
CA LEU A 285 -23.22 19.84 6.72
C LEU A 285 -23.12 20.05 8.23
N LYS A 286 -22.48 19.11 8.96
CA LYS A 286 -22.18 19.30 10.38
C LYS A 286 -20.87 20.07 10.54
N PRO A 287 -20.91 21.24 11.24
CA PRO A 287 -19.74 22.09 11.45
C PRO A 287 -18.65 21.40 12.30
#